data_2fefb8f05d6c6f753cb3d5095fb37939
#
_entry.id   2fefb8f05d6c6f753cb3d5095fb37939
#
_cell.length_a   1.000
_cell.length_b   1.000
_cell.length_c   1.000
_cell.angle_alpha   90.00
_cell.angle_beta   90.00
_cell.angle_gamma   90.00
#
_symmetry.space_group_name_H-M   'P 1'
#
loop_
_entity.id
_entity.type
_entity.pdbx_description
1 polymer ?
#
loop_
_entity_poly.entity_id
_entity_poly.type
_entity_poly.pdbx_seq_one_letter_code
_entity_poly.pdbx_strand_id
1 'polypeptide(L)'
;MAAEPVQLPTSGSLAGILDVLETDEDFRALISDEIEVPESDIDPSITVGVPEGLRPALAAGAAGTRPVVLVVASGREAEEMVEAIRSWYSGDPNDVAQLEAWETLPHERLSPRADTVASRMAVFRRLMHPQEGSKLFGPIRILVMPVRSLIQPVVAGLGDVEPLVFSQGEELALDEASHRLVENAYTRVDLVMDRGEFAVRGGIIDVFPPTLPHPVRIEFFGDEIDTIKEFHASDQRTYGSDIPMVWATPCRELQLTEKVRVRAKSLIGSIPNAEDMLESIANAIPCLLYTSPSPRDTERS
;
A
#
# COMPACT_ATOMS: atom_id res chain seq x y z
N MET A 1 -0.66 -30.66 -1.76
CA MET A 1 -0.32 -30.13 -3.09
C MET A 1 -0.24 -28.63 -2.89
N ALA A 2 0.98 -28.13 -2.66
CA ALA A 2 1.23 -26.70 -2.46
C ALA A 2 0.91 -26.00 -3.79
N ALA A 3 0.08 -24.96 -3.75
CA ALA A 3 -0.07 -24.06 -4.88
C ALA A 3 1.27 -23.37 -5.07
N GLU A 4 1.93 -23.59 -6.21
CA GLU A 4 3.07 -22.79 -6.62
C GLU A 4 2.66 -21.32 -6.61
N PRO A 5 3.54 -20.41 -6.17
CA PRO A 5 3.28 -18.99 -6.30
C PRO A 5 3.02 -18.72 -7.78
N VAL A 6 1.88 -18.11 -8.09
CA VAL A 6 1.53 -17.70 -9.45
C VAL A 6 2.64 -16.76 -9.90
N GLN A 7 3.56 -17.26 -10.71
CA GLN A 7 4.52 -16.41 -11.40
C GLN A 7 3.72 -15.59 -12.41
N LEU A 8 3.57 -14.31 -12.13
CA LEU A 8 3.04 -13.37 -13.12
C LEU A 8 3.97 -13.43 -14.35
N PRO A 9 3.40 -13.46 -15.56
CA PRO A 9 4.20 -13.43 -16.78
C PRO A 9 5.11 -12.18 -16.77
N THR A 10 6.31 -12.30 -17.25
CA THR A 10 7.30 -11.21 -17.35
C THR A 10 6.93 -10.14 -18.37
N SER A 11 5.93 -10.42 -19.21
CA SER A 11 5.31 -9.49 -20.15
C SER A 11 3.83 -9.78 -20.26
N GLY A 12 3.02 -8.77 -20.55
CA GLY A 12 1.59 -8.93 -20.75
C GLY A 12 1.27 -9.84 -21.93
N SER A 13 0.18 -10.62 -21.84
CA SER A 13 -0.24 -11.54 -22.91
C SER A 13 -0.62 -10.83 -24.22
N LEU A 14 -0.94 -9.53 -24.18
CA LEU A 14 -1.32 -8.69 -25.31
C LEU A 14 -0.18 -7.72 -25.75
N ALA A 15 1.00 -7.80 -25.17
CA ALA A 15 2.12 -6.91 -25.48
C ALA A 15 2.49 -6.93 -26.98
N GLY A 16 2.49 -8.11 -27.63
CA GLY A 16 2.73 -8.17 -29.06
C GLY A 16 1.66 -7.52 -29.94
N ILE A 17 0.44 -7.34 -29.43
CA ILE A 17 -0.59 -6.56 -30.14
C ILE A 17 -0.32 -5.06 -29.93
N LEU A 18 0.16 -4.65 -28.78
CA LEU A 18 0.59 -3.28 -28.53
C LEU A 18 1.67 -2.85 -29.52
N ASP A 19 2.68 -3.69 -29.75
CA ASP A 19 3.73 -3.45 -30.73
C ASP A 19 3.16 -3.17 -32.14
N VAL A 20 2.08 -3.87 -32.52
CA VAL A 20 1.38 -3.64 -33.78
C VAL A 20 0.63 -2.31 -33.77
N LEU A 21 -0.07 -1.97 -32.67
CA LEU A 21 -0.77 -0.69 -32.52
C LEU A 21 0.21 0.49 -32.59
N GLU A 22 1.41 0.35 -32.07
CA GLU A 22 2.46 1.38 -32.12
C GLU A 22 3.00 1.62 -33.55
N THR A 23 2.64 0.80 -34.54
CA THR A 23 2.94 1.07 -35.95
C THR A 23 1.93 2.04 -36.58
N ASP A 24 0.75 2.21 -36.00
CA ASP A 24 -0.26 3.16 -36.42
C ASP A 24 0.14 4.58 -36.04
N GLU A 25 0.05 5.51 -36.99
CA GLU A 25 0.51 6.90 -36.82
C GLU A 25 -0.35 7.65 -35.79
N ASP A 26 -1.66 7.44 -35.80
CA ASP A 26 -2.59 8.12 -34.88
C ASP A 26 -2.38 7.61 -33.46
N PHE A 27 -2.24 6.28 -33.30
CA PHE A 27 -1.96 5.69 -31.98
C PHE A 27 -0.61 6.17 -31.44
N ARG A 28 0.42 6.17 -32.27
CA ARG A 28 1.76 6.63 -31.88
C ARG A 28 1.75 8.12 -31.49
N ALA A 29 1.05 8.97 -32.21
CA ALA A 29 0.90 10.37 -31.86
C ALA A 29 0.27 10.54 -30.47
N LEU A 30 -0.72 9.69 -30.09
CA LEU A 30 -1.38 9.75 -28.78
C LEU A 30 -0.47 9.33 -27.62
N ILE A 31 0.47 8.40 -27.83
CA ILE A 31 1.35 7.88 -26.77
C ILE A 31 2.69 8.61 -26.69
N SER A 32 3.10 9.34 -27.76
CA SER A 32 4.33 10.12 -27.77
C SER A 32 4.14 11.51 -27.14
N ASP A 33 5.25 12.17 -26.79
CA ASP A 33 5.25 13.56 -26.32
C ASP A 33 5.07 14.58 -27.48
N GLU A 34 4.82 14.09 -28.70
CA GLU A 34 4.74 14.91 -29.91
C GLU A 34 3.38 15.59 -30.13
N ILE A 35 2.39 15.30 -29.27
CA ILE A 35 1.12 16.02 -29.35
C ILE A 35 1.35 17.46 -28.90
N GLU A 36 1.23 18.39 -29.86
CA GLU A 36 1.13 19.80 -29.54
C GLU A 36 -0.15 20.03 -28.73
N VAL A 37 -0.01 20.08 -27.41
CA VAL A 37 -1.11 20.54 -26.56
C VAL A 37 -1.25 22.01 -26.77
N PRO A 38 -2.45 22.52 -27.17
CA PRO A 38 -2.66 23.96 -27.37
C PRO A 38 -2.20 24.72 -26.12
N GLU A 39 -1.38 25.76 -26.31
CA GLU A 39 -1.01 26.68 -25.23
C GLU A 39 -2.29 27.35 -24.73
N SER A 40 -2.88 26.79 -23.69
CA SER A 40 -3.97 27.37 -22.94
C SER A 40 -3.44 27.68 -21.52
N ASP A 41 -3.54 28.92 -21.12
CA ASP A 41 -3.15 29.38 -19.79
C ASP A 41 -4.00 28.72 -18.68
N ILE A 42 -5.06 27.97 -19.01
CA ILE A 42 -6.04 27.47 -18.06
C ILE A 42 -6.09 25.96 -18.00
N ASP A 43 -5.95 25.22 -19.10
CA ASP A 43 -6.03 23.78 -19.14
C ASP A 43 -5.39 23.19 -20.42
N PRO A 44 -4.12 22.80 -20.38
CA PRO A 44 -3.47 22.14 -21.51
C PRO A 44 -3.95 20.67 -21.60
N SER A 45 -5.16 20.43 -22.04
CA SER A 45 -5.74 19.09 -22.16
C SER A 45 -6.21 18.81 -23.59
N ILE A 46 -6.18 17.53 -23.94
CA ILE A 46 -6.76 17.01 -25.17
C ILE A 46 -7.88 16.02 -24.84
N THR A 47 -8.93 16.01 -25.65
CA THR A 47 -9.99 15.00 -25.54
C THR A 47 -9.82 13.97 -26.63
N VAL A 48 -9.68 12.71 -26.25
CA VAL A 48 -9.50 11.59 -27.18
C VAL A 48 -10.69 10.64 -27.08
N GLY A 49 -11.32 10.35 -28.22
CA GLY A 49 -12.37 9.34 -28.33
C GLY A 49 -11.74 7.96 -28.57
N VAL A 50 -11.75 7.08 -27.58
CA VAL A 50 -11.17 5.74 -27.65
C VAL A 50 -12.20 4.70 -27.26
N PRO A 51 -12.32 3.55 -28.00
CA PRO A 51 -13.08 2.42 -27.56
C PRO A 51 -12.61 1.95 -26.16
N GLU A 52 -13.55 1.57 -25.31
CA GLU A 52 -13.24 1.22 -23.92
C GLU A 52 -12.14 0.16 -23.78
N GLY A 53 -12.17 -0.87 -24.63
CA GLY A 53 -11.17 -1.94 -24.64
C GLY A 53 -9.75 -1.52 -25.04
N LEU A 54 -9.58 -0.33 -25.66
CA LEU A 54 -8.25 0.21 -26.02
C LEU A 54 -7.67 1.19 -25.00
N ARG A 55 -8.43 1.60 -23.98
CA ARG A 55 -7.92 2.49 -22.92
C ARG A 55 -6.71 1.90 -22.20
N PRO A 56 -6.69 0.59 -21.81
CA PRO A 56 -5.51 -0.02 -21.21
C PRO A 56 -4.29 -0.02 -22.15
N ALA A 57 -4.49 -0.24 -23.45
CA ALA A 57 -3.41 -0.23 -24.43
C ALA A 57 -2.76 1.16 -24.54
N LEU A 58 -3.58 2.25 -24.55
CA LEU A 58 -3.06 3.62 -24.54
C LEU A 58 -2.23 3.90 -23.29
N ALA A 59 -2.70 3.50 -22.11
CA ALA A 59 -1.96 3.70 -20.87
C ALA A 59 -0.63 2.91 -20.88
N ALA A 60 -0.65 1.68 -21.38
CA ALA A 60 0.54 0.84 -21.49
C ALA A 60 1.56 1.41 -22.49
N GLY A 61 1.11 1.85 -23.68
CA GLY A 61 1.97 2.46 -24.69
C GLY A 61 2.58 3.79 -24.20
N ALA A 62 1.78 4.67 -23.61
CA ALA A 62 2.27 5.95 -23.08
C ALA A 62 3.32 5.77 -21.97
N ALA A 63 3.24 4.69 -21.20
CA ALA A 63 4.21 4.38 -20.15
C ALA A 63 5.60 4.02 -20.67
N GLY A 64 5.75 3.70 -21.92
CA GLY A 64 7.04 3.51 -22.59
C GLY A 64 7.88 4.78 -22.63
N THR A 65 7.25 5.95 -22.70
CA THR A 65 7.93 7.25 -22.83
C THR A 65 7.92 8.06 -21.52
N ARG A 66 6.86 7.97 -20.71
CA ARG A 66 6.65 8.80 -19.50
C ARG A 66 5.85 8.05 -18.42
N PRO A 67 5.96 8.43 -17.14
CA PRO A 67 5.03 7.94 -16.13
C PRO A 67 3.58 8.35 -16.44
N VAL A 68 2.64 7.44 -16.22
CA VAL A 68 1.21 7.64 -16.49
C VAL A 68 0.42 7.60 -15.17
N VAL A 69 -0.45 8.59 -14.98
CA VAL A 69 -1.46 8.58 -13.91
C VAL A 69 -2.83 8.47 -14.58
N LEU A 70 -3.53 7.38 -14.30
CA LEU A 70 -4.86 7.11 -14.82
C LEU A 70 -5.91 7.25 -13.71
N VAL A 71 -6.81 8.22 -13.88
CA VAL A 71 -7.90 8.45 -12.93
C VAL A 71 -9.20 7.89 -13.51
N VAL A 72 -9.87 7.05 -12.73
CA VAL A 72 -11.13 6.38 -13.09
C VAL A 72 -12.23 6.73 -12.10
N ALA A 73 -13.48 6.38 -12.42
CA ALA A 73 -14.62 6.79 -11.59
C ALA A 73 -14.70 6.04 -10.26
N SER A 74 -14.35 4.75 -10.22
CA SER A 74 -14.56 3.89 -9.05
C SER A 74 -13.34 3.00 -8.74
N GLY A 75 -13.27 2.49 -7.50
CA GLY A 75 -12.24 1.54 -7.08
C GLY A 75 -12.30 0.24 -7.89
N ARG A 76 -13.50 -0.27 -8.17
CA ARG A 76 -13.69 -1.45 -9.00
C ARG A 76 -13.15 -1.26 -10.42
N GLU A 77 -13.45 -0.11 -11.04
CA GLU A 77 -12.91 0.22 -12.36
C GLU A 77 -11.38 0.33 -12.32
N ALA A 78 -10.80 0.83 -11.20
CA ALA A 78 -9.36 0.88 -11.03
C ALA A 78 -8.73 -0.51 -10.97
N GLU A 79 -9.33 -1.45 -10.24
CA GLU A 79 -8.89 -2.85 -10.17
C GLU A 79 -8.93 -3.52 -11.56
N GLU A 80 -10.08 -3.42 -12.25
CA GLU A 80 -10.26 -3.96 -13.60
C GLU A 80 -9.26 -3.34 -14.59
N MET A 81 -8.99 -2.05 -14.46
CA MET A 81 -8.05 -1.33 -15.32
C MET A 81 -6.58 -1.74 -15.07
N VAL A 82 -6.18 -1.94 -13.80
CA VAL A 82 -4.84 -2.44 -13.46
C VAL A 82 -4.59 -3.81 -14.11
N GLU A 83 -5.52 -4.74 -13.96
CA GLU A 83 -5.41 -6.08 -14.55
C GLU A 83 -5.38 -6.02 -16.09
N ALA A 84 -6.22 -5.17 -16.68
CA ALA A 84 -6.22 -4.97 -18.12
C ALA A 84 -4.89 -4.37 -18.61
N ILE A 85 -4.36 -3.32 -17.95
CA ILE A 85 -3.08 -2.69 -18.32
C ILE A 85 -1.94 -3.70 -18.22
N ARG A 86 -1.88 -4.50 -17.15
CA ARG A 86 -0.85 -5.55 -16.99
C ARG A 86 -0.84 -6.55 -18.13
N SER A 87 -1.99 -6.79 -18.76
CA SER A 87 -2.07 -7.67 -19.94
C SER A 87 -1.47 -7.05 -21.20
N TRP A 88 -1.45 -5.74 -21.32
CA TRP A 88 -0.89 -5.00 -22.46
C TRP A 88 0.56 -4.55 -22.24
N TYR A 89 0.94 -4.33 -20.98
CA TYR A 89 2.24 -3.73 -20.65
C TYR A 89 3.39 -4.72 -20.86
N SER A 90 4.42 -4.28 -21.59
CA SER A 90 5.60 -5.10 -21.91
C SER A 90 6.67 -5.11 -20.81
N GLY A 91 6.61 -4.17 -19.86
CA GLY A 91 7.51 -4.07 -18.71
C GLY A 91 7.13 -5.00 -17.55
N ASP A 92 7.72 -4.74 -16.37
CA ASP A 92 7.37 -5.51 -15.15
C ASP A 92 5.93 -5.19 -14.72
N PRO A 93 5.05 -6.20 -14.55
CA PRO A 93 3.69 -5.98 -14.05
C PRO A 93 3.63 -5.22 -12.70
N ASN A 94 4.70 -5.27 -11.91
CA ASN A 94 4.79 -4.51 -10.66
C ASN A 94 4.96 -3.00 -10.87
N ASP A 95 5.35 -2.56 -12.06
CA ASP A 95 5.40 -1.13 -12.41
C ASP A 95 4.00 -0.51 -12.52
N VAL A 96 2.96 -1.36 -12.60
CA VAL A 96 1.55 -0.96 -12.61
C VAL A 96 0.99 -1.07 -11.21
N ALA A 97 0.71 0.04 -10.58
CA ALA A 97 0.21 0.12 -9.21
C ALA A 97 -1.19 0.76 -9.14
N GLN A 98 -1.95 0.38 -8.12
CA GLN A 98 -3.22 1.02 -7.77
C GLN A 98 -3.06 1.86 -6.51
N LEU A 99 -3.56 3.10 -6.52
CA LEU A 99 -3.76 3.87 -5.30
C LEU A 99 -5.22 3.76 -4.86
N GLU A 100 -5.47 2.92 -3.88
CA GLU A 100 -6.80 2.72 -3.32
C GLU A 100 -7.34 3.98 -2.61
N ALA A 101 -8.66 4.16 -2.60
CA ALA A 101 -9.31 5.15 -1.77
C ALA A 101 -9.60 4.57 -0.38
N TRP A 102 -9.60 5.41 0.66
CA TRP A 102 -10.20 4.99 1.92
C TRP A 102 -11.67 4.63 1.70
N GLU A 103 -12.08 3.51 2.24
CA GLU A 103 -13.46 3.04 2.22
C GLU A 103 -14.34 3.85 3.16
N THR A 104 -13.74 4.44 4.21
CA THR A 104 -14.43 5.28 5.20
C THR A 104 -14.56 6.72 4.76
N LEU A 105 -15.58 7.42 5.25
CA LEU A 105 -15.76 8.85 5.03
C LEU A 105 -15.19 9.65 6.22
N PRO A 106 -14.74 10.90 6.00
CA PRO A 106 -14.13 11.71 7.06
C PRO A 106 -15.00 11.95 8.31
N HIS A 107 -16.33 11.84 8.18
CA HIS A 107 -17.27 12.00 9.29
C HIS A 107 -17.67 10.67 9.95
N GLU A 108 -17.27 9.54 9.38
CA GLU A 108 -17.44 8.23 9.99
C GLU A 108 -16.37 8.03 11.05
N ARG A 109 -16.78 7.51 12.21
CA ARG A 109 -15.84 7.17 13.29
C ARG A 109 -15.25 5.78 13.10
N LEU A 110 -14.90 5.46 11.85
CA LEU A 110 -14.31 4.18 11.45
C LEU A 110 -12.92 4.42 10.87
N SER A 111 -11.98 3.57 11.22
CA SER A 111 -10.69 3.51 10.56
C SER A 111 -10.82 2.90 9.18
N PRO A 112 -10.03 3.37 8.21
CA PRO A 112 -9.74 2.56 7.03
C PRO A 112 -9.13 1.21 7.45
N ARG A 113 -9.36 0.20 6.64
CA ARG A 113 -8.77 -1.13 6.88
C ARG A 113 -7.24 -1.07 6.81
N ALA A 114 -6.59 -1.91 7.61
CA ALA A 114 -5.13 -1.93 7.67
C ALA A 114 -4.49 -2.31 6.32
N ASP A 115 -5.13 -3.19 5.53
CA ASP A 115 -4.68 -3.55 4.19
C ASP A 115 -4.76 -2.38 3.20
N THR A 116 -5.87 -1.61 3.19
CA THR A 116 -6.02 -0.39 2.38
C THR A 116 -4.94 0.63 2.75
N VAL A 117 -4.73 0.87 4.04
CA VAL A 117 -3.70 1.80 4.53
C VAL A 117 -2.31 1.36 4.07
N ALA A 118 -1.96 0.10 4.30
CA ALA A 118 -0.64 -0.42 3.96
C ALA A 118 -0.38 -0.42 2.44
N SER A 119 -1.39 -0.76 1.62
CA SER A 119 -1.33 -0.65 0.16
C SER A 119 -1.03 0.78 -0.28
N ARG A 120 -1.76 1.77 0.27
CA ARG A 120 -1.54 3.19 -0.01
C ARG A 120 -0.14 3.65 0.42
N MET A 121 0.31 3.28 1.62
CA MET A 121 1.65 3.62 2.11
C MET A 121 2.75 3.02 1.24
N ALA A 122 2.59 1.80 0.76
CA ALA A 122 3.53 1.17 -0.17
C ALA A 122 3.61 1.95 -1.50
N VAL A 123 2.47 2.42 -2.03
CA VAL A 123 2.44 3.27 -3.24
C VAL A 123 3.17 4.60 -2.99
N PHE A 124 2.87 5.32 -1.91
CA PHE A 124 3.53 6.58 -1.60
C PHE A 124 5.04 6.39 -1.37
N ARG A 125 5.44 5.31 -0.70
CA ARG A 125 6.87 4.98 -0.52
C ARG A 125 7.57 4.76 -1.87
N ARG A 126 6.96 4.01 -2.77
CA ARG A 126 7.49 3.76 -4.12
C ARG A 126 7.57 5.03 -4.98
N LEU A 127 6.63 5.97 -4.82
CA LEU A 127 6.66 7.25 -5.54
C LEU A 127 7.78 8.17 -5.04
N MET A 128 8.06 8.16 -3.72
CA MET A 128 9.07 9.04 -3.12
C MET A 128 10.48 8.41 -3.12
N HIS A 129 10.56 7.11 -2.89
CA HIS A 129 11.81 6.37 -2.71
C HIS A 129 11.79 5.04 -3.48
N PRO A 130 11.72 5.06 -4.83
CA PRO A 130 11.72 3.84 -5.61
C PRO A 130 13.05 3.09 -5.45
N GLN A 131 12.98 1.78 -5.24
CA GLN A 131 14.15 0.90 -5.13
C GLN A 131 14.28 0.09 -6.42
N GLU A 132 15.21 0.46 -7.27
CA GLU A 132 15.44 -0.27 -8.52
C GLU A 132 15.79 -1.74 -8.24
N GLY A 133 15.17 -2.64 -9.01
CA GLY A 133 15.34 -4.09 -8.87
C GLY A 133 14.53 -4.74 -7.76
N SER A 134 13.81 -3.98 -6.95
CA SER A 134 12.88 -4.52 -5.96
C SER A 134 11.51 -4.77 -6.59
N LYS A 135 10.98 -5.99 -6.45
CA LYS A 135 9.61 -6.31 -6.89
C LYS A 135 8.53 -5.63 -6.06
N LEU A 136 8.81 -5.32 -4.80
CA LEU A 136 7.84 -4.71 -3.88
C LEU A 136 7.93 -3.18 -3.87
N PHE A 137 9.13 -2.63 -4.04
CA PHE A 137 9.41 -1.19 -3.91
C PHE A 137 10.07 -0.58 -5.15
N GLY A 138 9.97 -1.26 -6.29
CA GLY A 138 10.41 -0.75 -7.58
C GLY A 138 9.64 0.50 -8.02
N PRO A 139 10.11 1.19 -9.07
CA PRO A 139 9.45 2.37 -9.60
C PRO A 139 8.01 2.05 -10.05
N ILE A 140 7.16 3.08 -10.03
CA ILE A 140 5.81 3.01 -10.60
C ILE A 140 5.85 3.74 -11.94
N ARG A 141 5.50 3.04 -13.00
CA ARG A 141 5.35 3.60 -14.34
C ARG A 141 3.92 3.97 -14.64
N ILE A 142 2.97 3.18 -14.14
CA ILE A 142 1.54 3.43 -14.33
C ILE A 142 0.86 3.39 -12.96
N LEU A 143 0.28 4.51 -12.56
CA LEU A 143 -0.52 4.63 -11.36
C LEU A 143 -1.99 4.74 -11.72
N VAL A 144 -2.80 3.79 -11.33
CA VAL A 144 -4.25 3.81 -11.51
C VAL A 144 -4.93 4.17 -10.19
N MET A 145 -5.87 5.10 -10.22
CA MET A 145 -6.60 5.48 -9.02
C MET A 145 -8.03 5.89 -9.31
N PRO A 146 -8.98 5.63 -8.42
CA PRO A 146 -10.29 6.24 -8.49
C PRO A 146 -10.20 7.74 -8.17
N VAL A 147 -11.09 8.55 -8.73
CA VAL A 147 -11.15 10.00 -8.49
C VAL A 147 -11.21 10.31 -6.98
N ARG A 148 -11.81 9.44 -6.19
CA ARG A 148 -11.88 9.57 -4.74
C ARG A 148 -10.48 9.58 -4.08
N SER A 149 -9.55 8.77 -4.55
CA SER A 149 -8.16 8.77 -4.05
C SER A 149 -7.45 10.09 -4.37
N LEU A 150 -7.72 10.67 -5.53
CA LEU A 150 -7.11 11.93 -5.96
C LEU A 150 -7.52 13.11 -5.07
N ILE A 151 -8.78 13.14 -4.62
CA ILE A 151 -9.32 14.24 -3.80
C ILE A 151 -9.18 14.01 -2.29
N GLN A 152 -8.80 12.80 -1.85
CA GLN A 152 -8.57 12.53 -0.43
C GLN A 152 -7.28 13.21 0.04
N PRO A 153 -7.29 13.88 1.21
CA PRO A 153 -6.09 14.50 1.74
C PRO A 153 -5.04 13.45 2.09
N VAL A 154 -3.79 13.78 1.85
CA VAL A 154 -2.63 12.94 2.18
C VAL A 154 -1.80 13.64 3.24
N VAL A 155 -1.36 12.90 4.25
CA VAL A 155 -0.47 13.42 5.30
C VAL A 155 0.90 13.72 4.69
N ALA A 156 1.43 14.91 4.96
CA ALA A 156 2.77 15.28 4.49
C ALA A 156 3.83 14.33 5.07
N GLY A 157 4.74 13.86 4.22
CA GLY A 157 5.80 12.93 4.60
C GLY A 157 5.36 11.46 4.67
N LEU A 158 4.15 11.13 4.20
CA LEU A 158 3.65 9.75 4.24
C LEU A 158 4.56 8.77 3.47
N GLY A 159 5.10 9.20 2.34
CA GLY A 159 6.05 8.39 1.56
C GLY A 159 7.43 8.25 2.20
N ASP A 160 7.76 9.06 3.20
CA ASP A 160 9.04 8.99 3.93
C ASP A 160 9.01 7.98 5.09
N VAL A 161 7.82 7.48 5.46
CA VAL A 161 7.69 6.49 6.53
C VAL A 161 8.34 5.18 6.11
N GLU A 162 9.31 4.73 6.92
CA GLU A 162 10.00 3.47 6.66
C GLU A 162 9.26 2.29 7.30
N PRO A 163 8.99 1.23 6.54
CA PRO A 163 8.46 0.00 7.10
C PRO A 163 9.51 -0.65 8.03
N LEU A 164 9.05 -1.44 8.99
CA LEU A 164 9.94 -2.31 9.74
C LEU A 164 10.32 -3.50 8.86
N VAL A 165 11.62 -3.70 8.68
CA VAL A 165 12.16 -4.81 7.90
C VAL A 165 12.66 -5.89 8.85
N PHE A 166 12.31 -7.13 8.56
CA PHE A 166 12.88 -8.32 9.17
C PHE A 166 13.65 -9.08 8.10
N SER A 167 14.97 -9.18 8.26
CA SER A 167 15.84 -9.89 7.32
C SER A 167 16.55 -11.03 8.04
N GLN A 168 16.57 -12.21 7.46
CA GLN A 168 17.25 -13.36 8.02
C GLN A 168 18.76 -13.08 8.14
N GLY A 169 19.33 -13.35 9.32
CA GLY A 169 20.73 -13.09 9.62
C GLY A 169 21.05 -11.65 10.06
N GLU A 170 20.06 -10.75 10.12
CA GLU A 170 20.27 -9.40 10.66
C GLU A 170 20.05 -9.35 12.18
N GLU A 171 20.80 -8.47 12.85
CA GLU A 171 20.64 -8.20 14.29
C GLU A 171 19.51 -7.18 14.51
N LEU A 172 18.51 -7.57 15.27
CA LEU A 172 17.39 -6.75 15.72
C LEU A 172 16.91 -7.24 17.07
N ALA A 173 17.04 -6.45 18.12
CA ALA A 173 16.57 -6.84 19.43
C ALA A 173 15.05 -7.07 19.42
N LEU A 174 14.58 -8.19 20.01
CA LEU A 174 13.16 -8.56 20.02
C LEU A 174 12.27 -7.49 20.65
N ASP A 175 12.75 -6.83 21.72
CA ASP A 175 12.01 -5.73 22.36
C ASP A 175 11.93 -4.50 21.46
N GLU A 176 12.99 -4.19 20.72
CA GLU A 176 12.99 -3.09 19.72
C GLU A 176 12.02 -3.39 18.58
N ALA A 177 12.04 -4.61 18.03
CA ALA A 177 11.10 -5.05 17.01
C ALA A 177 9.64 -4.92 17.49
N SER A 178 9.36 -5.36 18.72
CA SER A 178 8.04 -5.25 19.33
C SER A 178 7.60 -3.78 19.48
N HIS A 179 8.50 -2.91 19.92
CA HIS A 179 8.24 -1.49 20.10
C HIS A 179 7.93 -0.82 18.75
N ARG A 180 8.74 -1.08 17.72
CA ARG A 180 8.55 -0.56 16.37
C ARG A 180 7.25 -1.06 15.72
N LEU A 181 6.82 -2.31 16.00
CA LEU A 181 5.52 -2.79 15.56
C LEU A 181 4.37 -1.99 16.19
N VAL A 182 4.45 -1.69 17.49
CA VAL A 182 3.44 -0.85 18.17
C VAL A 182 3.45 0.57 17.61
N GLU A 183 4.60 1.17 17.34
CA GLU A 183 4.72 2.49 16.69
C GLU A 183 4.09 2.48 15.30
N ASN A 184 4.26 1.40 14.54
CA ASN A 184 3.64 1.17 13.23
C ASN A 184 2.15 0.79 13.32
N ALA A 185 1.55 0.94 14.51
CA ALA A 185 0.15 0.71 14.81
C ALA A 185 -0.33 -0.75 14.65
N TYR A 186 0.59 -1.72 14.79
CA TYR A 186 0.19 -3.11 14.97
C TYR A 186 -0.42 -3.33 16.36
N THR A 187 -1.43 -4.17 16.42
CA THR A 187 -2.09 -4.55 17.68
C THR A 187 -1.43 -5.78 18.26
N ARG A 188 -0.96 -5.68 19.52
CA ARG A 188 -0.42 -6.85 20.22
C ARG A 188 -1.56 -7.74 20.73
N VAL A 189 -1.49 -9.00 20.37
CA VAL A 189 -2.49 -10.05 20.71
C VAL A 189 -1.80 -11.29 21.28
N ASP A 190 -2.58 -12.19 21.87
CA ASP A 190 -2.05 -13.48 22.30
C ASP A 190 -1.90 -14.47 21.13
N LEU A 191 -2.74 -14.33 20.11
CA LEU A 191 -2.78 -15.20 18.93
C LEU A 191 -3.07 -14.37 17.69
N VAL A 192 -2.18 -14.42 16.70
CA VAL A 192 -2.32 -13.66 15.46
C VAL A 192 -3.33 -14.33 14.54
N MET A 193 -4.40 -13.60 14.20
CA MET A 193 -5.47 -14.06 13.34
C MET A 193 -5.73 -13.09 12.18
N ASP A 194 -5.62 -11.79 12.43
CA ASP A 194 -6.00 -10.74 11.50
C ASP A 194 -4.80 -9.88 11.08
N ARG A 195 -4.90 -9.25 9.91
CA ARG A 195 -3.89 -8.31 9.41
C ARG A 195 -3.68 -7.15 10.36
N GLY A 196 -2.43 -6.78 10.59
CA GLY A 196 -2.06 -5.71 11.52
C GLY A 196 -1.94 -6.19 12.98
N GLU A 197 -1.98 -7.49 13.23
CA GLU A 197 -1.74 -8.07 14.54
C GLU A 197 -0.32 -8.63 14.66
N PHE A 198 0.19 -8.65 15.90
CA PHE A 198 1.42 -9.37 16.23
C PHE A 198 1.36 -10.00 17.64
N ALA A 199 2.11 -11.06 17.84
CA ALA A 199 2.25 -11.74 19.13
C ALA A 199 3.74 -12.01 19.41
N VAL A 200 4.12 -11.96 20.70
CA VAL A 200 5.48 -12.27 21.15
C VAL A 200 5.41 -13.43 22.13
N ARG A 201 6.18 -14.49 21.87
CA ARG A 201 6.25 -15.67 22.72
C ARG A 201 7.68 -16.19 22.83
N GLY A 202 8.33 -15.94 23.97
CA GLY A 202 9.75 -16.28 24.10
C GLY A 202 10.60 -15.54 23.07
N GLY A 203 11.38 -16.27 22.30
CA GLY A 203 12.21 -15.74 21.20
C GLY A 203 11.51 -15.70 19.84
N ILE A 204 10.18 -15.57 19.80
CA ILE A 204 9.40 -15.63 18.55
C ILE A 204 8.48 -14.42 18.45
N ILE A 205 8.46 -13.77 17.27
CA ILE A 205 7.45 -12.82 16.89
C ILE A 205 6.60 -13.42 15.76
N ASP A 206 5.32 -13.60 16.03
CA ASP A 206 4.31 -13.84 14.99
C ASP A 206 3.74 -12.50 14.58
N VAL A 207 3.71 -12.18 13.28
CA VAL A 207 3.17 -10.92 12.77
C VAL A 207 2.39 -11.14 11.48
N PHE A 208 1.28 -10.43 11.30
CA PHE A 208 0.52 -10.43 10.05
C PHE A 208 0.62 -9.07 9.35
N PRO A 209 1.66 -8.85 8.54
CA PRO A 209 1.76 -7.64 7.74
C PRO A 209 0.54 -7.48 6.83
N PRO A 210 -0.10 -6.30 6.76
CA PRO A 210 -1.32 -6.12 5.98
C PRO A 210 -1.17 -6.38 4.48
N THR A 211 0.04 -6.22 3.94
CA THR A 211 0.37 -6.44 2.53
C THR A 211 0.61 -7.90 2.17
N LEU A 212 0.70 -8.79 3.15
CA LEU A 212 0.95 -10.22 2.91
C LEU A 212 -0.36 -11.02 2.88
N PRO A 213 -0.41 -12.11 2.11
CA PRO A 213 -1.55 -13.04 2.11
C PRO A 213 -1.64 -13.87 3.39
N HIS A 214 -0.50 -14.14 4.04
CA HIS A 214 -0.39 -14.98 5.22
C HIS A 214 0.48 -14.32 6.29
N PRO A 215 0.23 -14.61 7.58
CA PRO A 215 1.11 -14.16 8.66
C PRO A 215 2.46 -14.88 8.60
N VAL A 216 3.47 -14.27 9.22
CA VAL A 216 4.83 -14.79 9.28
C VAL A 216 5.28 -14.96 10.72
N ARG A 217 6.03 -16.02 10.96
CA ARG A 217 6.73 -16.33 12.20
C ARG A 217 8.20 -16.02 12.04
N ILE A 218 8.72 -15.21 12.95
CA ILE A 218 10.11 -14.76 12.98
C ILE A 218 10.72 -15.33 14.26
N GLU A 219 11.69 -16.22 14.11
CA GLU A 219 12.39 -16.84 15.22
C GLU A 219 13.73 -16.13 15.43
N PHE A 220 14.02 -15.81 16.70
CA PHE A 220 15.22 -15.10 17.11
C PHE A 220 16.15 -16.06 17.88
N PHE A 221 17.44 -15.99 17.56
CA PHE A 221 18.50 -16.56 18.36
C PHE A 221 19.32 -15.42 19.01
N GLY A 222 19.01 -15.12 20.27
CA GLY A 222 19.46 -13.86 20.88
C GLY A 222 18.79 -12.68 20.20
N ASP A 223 19.59 -11.76 19.65
CA ASP A 223 19.13 -10.59 18.89
C ASP A 223 19.23 -10.80 17.36
N GLU A 224 19.67 -11.98 16.90
CA GLU A 224 19.75 -12.31 15.48
C GLU A 224 18.45 -12.99 15.02
N ILE A 225 17.96 -12.57 13.83
CA ILE A 225 16.82 -13.22 13.17
C ILE A 225 17.30 -14.51 12.51
N ASP A 226 16.94 -15.65 13.08
CA ASP A 226 17.37 -16.98 12.62
C ASP A 226 16.52 -17.45 11.44
N THR A 227 15.20 -17.49 11.59
CA THR A 227 14.29 -17.94 10.51
C THR A 227 13.06 -17.06 10.39
N ILE A 228 12.55 -16.96 9.16
CA ILE A 228 11.27 -16.32 8.84
C ILE A 228 10.45 -17.28 8.00
N LYS A 229 9.24 -17.66 8.46
CA LYS A 229 8.35 -18.60 7.76
C LYS A 229 6.91 -18.12 7.75
N GLU A 230 6.20 -18.40 6.67
CA GLU A 230 4.75 -18.25 6.69
C GLU A 230 4.09 -19.30 7.60
N PHE A 231 2.95 -18.94 8.15
CA PHE A 231 2.12 -19.89 8.89
C PHE A 231 0.63 -19.67 8.61
N HIS A 232 -0.17 -20.69 8.85
CA HIS A 232 -1.62 -20.57 8.73
C HIS A 232 -2.21 -19.99 10.02
N ALA A 233 -2.95 -18.88 9.91
CA ALA A 233 -3.61 -18.27 11.07
C ALA A 233 -4.58 -19.25 11.78
N SER A 234 -5.22 -20.15 11.04
CA SER A 234 -6.23 -21.08 11.54
C SER A 234 -5.69 -22.16 12.49
N ASP A 235 -4.48 -22.67 12.24
CA ASP A 235 -3.89 -23.77 13.03
C ASP A 235 -2.50 -23.44 13.58
N GLN A 236 -1.98 -22.24 13.28
CA GLN A 236 -0.70 -21.71 13.76
C GLN A 236 0.54 -22.52 13.31
N ARG A 237 0.40 -23.36 12.28
CA ARG A 237 1.49 -24.18 11.76
C ARG A 237 2.22 -23.47 10.65
N THR A 238 3.54 -23.45 10.76
CA THR A 238 4.43 -22.96 9.71
C THR A 238 4.42 -23.90 8.51
N TYR A 239 4.60 -23.36 7.33
CA TYR A 239 4.72 -24.11 6.07
C TYR A 239 5.68 -23.40 5.12
N GLY A 240 6.05 -24.09 4.04
CA GLY A 240 6.93 -23.54 3.01
C GLY A 240 8.40 -23.50 3.41
N SER A 241 9.19 -22.81 2.58
CA SER A 241 10.61 -22.53 2.80
C SER A 241 10.80 -21.23 3.58
N ASP A 242 12.01 -21.03 4.09
CA ASP A 242 12.40 -19.77 4.73
C ASP A 242 12.27 -18.60 3.76
N ILE A 243 11.78 -17.47 4.28
CA ILE A 243 11.67 -16.21 3.56
C ILE A 243 12.87 -15.35 3.94
N PRO A 244 13.64 -14.83 2.98
CA PRO A 244 14.85 -14.07 3.30
C PRO A 244 14.56 -12.73 3.97
N MET A 245 13.41 -12.13 3.66
CA MET A 245 13.06 -10.80 4.14
C MET A 245 11.55 -10.60 4.16
N VAL A 246 11.04 -9.90 5.17
CA VAL A 246 9.64 -9.46 5.29
C VAL A 246 9.58 -8.00 5.69
N TRP A 247 8.64 -7.29 5.09
CA TRP A 247 8.34 -5.90 5.38
C TRP A 247 7.03 -5.79 6.15
N ALA A 248 7.09 -5.24 7.35
CA ALA A 248 5.92 -4.88 8.13
C ALA A 248 5.61 -3.40 7.89
N THR A 249 4.74 -3.15 6.89
CA THR A 249 4.25 -1.80 6.58
C THR A 249 3.38 -1.27 7.72
N PRO A 250 3.39 0.04 8.00
CA PRO A 250 2.52 0.61 9.01
C PRO A 250 1.04 0.37 8.75
N CYS A 251 0.27 0.17 9.81
CA CYS A 251 -1.17 -0.07 9.76
C CYS A 251 -2.01 1.23 9.84
N ARG A 252 -1.36 2.40 9.95
CA ARG A 252 -1.99 3.73 9.96
C ARG A 252 -1.18 4.73 9.17
N GLU A 253 -1.87 5.61 8.43
CA GLU A 253 -1.23 6.74 7.76
C GLU A 253 -0.81 7.82 8.77
N LEU A 254 -1.61 8.07 9.80
CA LEU A 254 -1.24 9.01 10.86
C LEU A 254 -0.36 8.31 11.91
N GLN A 255 0.95 8.49 11.79
CA GLN A 255 1.90 8.03 12.79
C GLN A 255 1.90 8.96 14.01
N LEU A 256 1.78 8.41 15.22
CA LEU A 256 1.76 9.19 16.46
C LEU A 256 3.17 9.62 16.91
N THR A 257 3.91 10.21 15.99
CA THR A 257 5.26 10.76 16.26
C THR A 257 5.20 11.93 17.25
N GLU A 258 6.32 12.23 17.89
CA GLU A 258 6.40 13.39 18.79
C GLU A 258 6.00 14.70 18.11
N LYS A 259 6.36 14.91 16.85
CA LYS A 259 5.93 16.08 16.05
C LYS A 259 4.41 16.17 15.92
N VAL A 260 3.76 15.03 15.63
CA VAL A 260 2.30 14.96 15.51
C VAL A 260 1.64 15.21 16.85
N ARG A 261 2.15 14.64 17.94
CA ARG A 261 1.63 14.83 19.30
C ARG A 261 1.73 16.29 19.74
N VAL A 262 2.89 16.92 19.55
CA VAL A 262 3.11 18.34 19.86
C VAL A 262 2.16 19.22 19.02
N ARG A 263 2.01 18.91 17.73
CA ARG A 263 1.08 19.65 16.86
C ARG A 263 -0.36 19.48 17.29
N ALA A 264 -0.80 18.27 17.60
CA ALA A 264 -2.16 18.02 18.11
C ALA A 264 -2.42 18.83 19.39
N LYS A 265 -1.47 18.81 20.34
CA LYS A 265 -1.57 19.59 21.58
C LYS A 265 -1.72 21.08 21.31
N SER A 266 -1.01 21.62 20.31
CA SER A 266 -1.11 23.05 19.93
C SER A 266 -2.44 23.43 19.26
N LEU A 267 -3.19 22.46 18.77
CA LEU A 267 -4.48 22.67 18.10
C LEU A 267 -5.68 22.48 19.01
N ILE A 268 -5.49 21.97 20.24
CA ILE A 268 -6.57 21.84 21.25
C ILE A 268 -7.18 23.22 21.48
N GLY A 269 -8.50 23.30 21.41
CA GLY A 269 -9.25 24.55 21.54
C GLY A 269 -9.28 25.44 20.28
N SER A 270 -8.49 25.10 19.22
CA SER A 270 -8.46 25.88 17.98
C SER A 270 -9.43 25.34 16.91
N ILE A 271 -9.77 24.06 17.00
CA ILE A 271 -10.65 23.37 16.03
C ILE A 271 -11.94 22.96 16.76
N PRO A 272 -13.11 23.52 16.38
CA PRO A 272 -14.38 23.16 17.00
C PRO A 272 -14.67 21.66 16.89
N ASN A 273 -15.14 21.05 17.97
CA ASN A 273 -15.53 19.64 18.08
C ASN A 273 -14.41 18.60 17.83
N ALA A 274 -13.13 19.01 17.89
CA ALA A 274 -11.99 18.14 17.72
C ALA A 274 -11.18 17.94 19.02
N GLU A 275 -11.59 18.47 20.14
CA GLU A 275 -10.83 18.46 21.40
C GLU A 275 -10.48 17.05 21.85
N ASP A 276 -11.47 16.16 21.98
CA ASP A 276 -11.26 14.76 22.43
C ASP A 276 -10.28 14.01 21.50
N MET A 277 -10.41 14.24 20.19
CA MET A 277 -9.52 13.64 19.20
C MET A 277 -8.09 14.17 19.34
N LEU A 278 -7.92 15.48 19.45
CA LEU A 278 -6.62 16.12 19.57
C LEU A 278 -5.93 15.76 20.89
N GLU A 279 -6.67 15.64 21.98
CA GLU A 279 -6.18 15.16 23.27
C GLU A 279 -5.72 13.70 23.18
N SER A 280 -6.48 12.84 22.51
CA SER A 280 -6.12 11.44 22.30
C SER A 280 -4.83 11.31 21.48
N ILE A 281 -4.70 12.07 20.40
CA ILE A 281 -3.47 12.11 19.57
C ILE A 281 -2.30 12.65 20.41
N ALA A 282 -2.48 13.75 21.15
CA ALA A 282 -1.43 14.36 21.95
C ALA A 282 -0.90 13.41 23.04
N ASN A 283 -1.75 12.57 23.61
CA ASN A 283 -1.41 11.59 24.64
C ASN A 283 -0.98 10.23 24.09
N ALA A 284 -0.86 10.07 22.75
CA ALA A 284 -0.59 8.81 22.07
C ALA A 284 -1.58 7.69 22.43
N ILE A 285 -2.79 8.06 22.86
CA ILE A 285 -3.87 7.11 23.07
C ILE A 285 -4.36 6.71 21.68
N PRO A 286 -4.43 5.42 21.33
CA PRO A 286 -5.04 4.98 20.09
C PRO A 286 -6.45 5.56 20.03
N CYS A 287 -6.65 6.54 19.17
CA CYS A 287 -7.90 7.30 19.16
C CYS A 287 -9.04 6.36 18.78
N LEU A 288 -10.12 6.37 19.55
CA LEU A 288 -11.37 5.65 19.26
C LEU A 288 -12.00 6.04 17.90
N LEU A 289 -11.49 7.09 17.27
CA LEU A 289 -11.81 7.44 15.88
C LEU A 289 -11.32 6.39 14.87
N TYR A 290 -10.44 5.50 15.29
CA TYR A 290 -9.79 4.51 14.45
C TYR A 290 -9.90 3.07 14.98
N THR A 291 -10.66 2.82 16.01
CA THR A 291 -11.00 1.48 16.47
C THR A 291 -12.49 1.29 16.37
N SER A 292 -12.94 0.56 15.39
CA SER A 292 -14.24 -0.10 15.48
C SER A 292 -14.21 -0.94 16.76
N PRO A 293 -15.17 -0.80 17.70
CA PRO A 293 -15.25 -1.75 18.78
C PRO A 293 -15.38 -3.13 18.17
N SER A 294 -14.46 -4.02 18.53
CA SER A 294 -14.61 -5.43 18.16
C SER A 294 -15.99 -5.89 18.62
N PRO A 295 -16.69 -6.75 17.84
CA PRO A 295 -17.94 -7.35 18.31
C PRO A 295 -17.86 -7.98 19.70
N ARG A 296 -16.65 -8.26 20.20
CA ARG A 296 -16.39 -8.77 21.56
C ARG A 296 -16.43 -7.70 22.66
N ASP A 297 -16.32 -6.42 22.31
CA ASP A 297 -16.36 -5.33 23.31
C ASP A 297 -17.79 -4.91 23.66
N THR A 298 -18.77 -5.25 22.82
CA THR A 298 -20.19 -4.98 23.06
C THR A 298 -20.88 -6.00 23.95
N GLU A 299 -20.25 -7.14 24.26
CA GLU A 299 -20.82 -8.18 25.16
C GLU A 299 -20.41 -8.03 26.63
N ARG A 300 -19.67 -6.98 27.02
CA ARG A 300 -19.22 -6.72 28.39
C ARG A 300 -19.79 -5.47 29.04
N SER A 301 -20.92 -4.96 28.54
CA SER A 301 -21.66 -3.87 29.19
C SER A 301 -22.96 -4.36 29.77
#